data_0f1f4a96bee1746b9858db950c06ac61
#
_entry.id   0f1f4a96bee1746b9858db950c06ac61
#
_cell.length_a   1.000
_cell.length_b   1.000
_cell.length_c   1.000
_cell.angle_alpha   90.00
_cell.angle_beta   90.00
_cell.angle_gamma   90.00
#
_symmetry.space_group_name_H-M   'P 1'
#
loop_
_entity.id
_entity.type
_entity.pdbx_description
1 polymer ?
#
loop_
_entity_poly.entity_id
_entity_poly.type
_entity_poly.pdbx_seq_one_letter_code
_entity_poly.pdbx_strand_id
1 'polypeptide(L)'
;PNECDAYDDYYKKVYGAVNLAKTSASIYVENKKIKQTNLTVKKQWLKSDGTKTERTDGSITYDVIQVATNQCGQSFEYVYKAGEVLTHADNWTRTYKNLPVSGYDACGNKYDFTYYVREQAVSGYDTSYSDGSDSSKNPADMATDAEDGQITIKNKSQKQYELPETGGSGVKMHYVLGVALVLLTTGSIILKAYKTYQAGGDS
;
A
#
# COMPACT_ATOMS: atom_id res chain seq x y z
N PRO A 1 -37.97 5.08 -11.41
CA PRO A 1 -37.64 6.39 -11.93
C PRO A 1 -36.22 6.72 -11.53
N ASN A 2 -35.43 7.19 -12.47
CA ASN A 2 -34.05 7.57 -12.25
C ASN A 2 -34.07 8.83 -11.34
N GLU A 3 -33.16 8.97 -10.37
CA GLU A 3 -33.11 10.16 -9.48
C GLU A 3 -33.04 11.47 -10.30
N CYS A 4 -32.44 11.41 -11.49
CA CYS A 4 -32.40 12.54 -12.43
C CYS A 4 -33.77 12.88 -13.02
N ASP A 5 -34.67 11.92 -13.21
CA ASP A 5 -36.02 12.17 -13.71
C ASP A 5 -36.85 12.96 -12.68
N ALA A 6 -36.67 12.69 -11.40
CA ALA A 6 -37.34 13.45 -10.32
C ALA A 6 -36.82 14.90 -10.25
N TYR A 7 -35.53 15.13 -10.55
CA TYR A 7 -34.93 16.46 -10.60
C TYR A 7 -35.42 17.26 -11.82
N ASP A 8 -35.52 16.62 -12.97
CA ASP A 8 -36.05 17.23 -14.19
C ASP A 8 -37.53 17.64 -14.01
N ASP A 9 -38.31 16.82 -13.31
CA ASP A 9 -39.72 17.16 -12.99
C ASP A 9 -39.81 18.30 -11.95
N TYR A 10 -38.91 18.38 -11.00
CA TYR A 10 -38.82 19.48 -10.03
C TYR A 10 -38.47 20.79 -10.76
N TYR A 11 -37.49 20.81 -11.64
CA TYR A 11 -37.14 21.99 -12.44
C TYR A 11 -38.25 22.40 -13.39
N LYS A 12 -38.90 21.46 -14.08
CA LYS A 12 -40.04 21.72 -14.91
C LYS A 12 -41.21 22.29 -14.10
N LYS A 13 -41.43 21.82 -12.90
CA LYS A 13 -42.48 22.27 -11.98
C LYS A 13 -42.23 23.66 -11.40
N VAL A 14 -40.97 23.97 -11.08
CA VAL A 14 -40.54 25.24 -10.47
C VAL A 14 -40.30 26.31 -11.52
N TYR A 15 -39.76 25.97 -12.68
CA TYR A 15 -39.40 26.93 -13.75
C TYR A 15 -40.34 26.92 -14.94
N GLY A 16 -41.11 25.86 -15.16
CA GLY A 16 -42.12 25.81 -16.24
C GLY A 16 -43.33 26.74 -16.04
N ALA A 17 -43.44 27.32 -14.82
CA ALA A 17 -44.48 28.32 -14.51
C ALA A 17 -43.97 29.77 -14.62
N VAL A 18 -42.74 30.01 -15.09
CA VAL A 18 -42.23 31.36 -15.32
C VAL A 18 -42.88 31.89 -16.58
N ASN A 19 -43.93 32.65 -16.42
CA ASN A 19 -44.56 33.34 -17.53
C ASN A 19 -43.68 34.51 -17.96
N LEU A 20 -42.95 34.31 -19.06
CA LEU A 20 -42.04 35.30 -19.68
C LEU A 20 -42.74 36.60 -20.16
N ALA A 21 -44.06 36.72 -19.95
CA ALA A 21 -44.80 37.94 -20.23
C ALA A 21 -44.63 39.05 -19.19
N LYS A 22 -43.93 38.80 -18.09
CA LYS A 22 -43.53 39.85 -17.12
C LYS A 22 -42.16 40.36 -17.44
N THR A 23 -42.06 41.67 -17.61
CA THR A 23 -40.89 42.42 -18.11
C THR A 23 -39.66 42.46 -17.16
N SER A 24 -39.66 41.72 -16.06
CA SER A 24 -38.50 41.57 -15.19
C SER A 24 -38.49 40.20 -14.51
N ALA A 25 -37.45 39.39 -14.80
CA ALA A 25 -37.12 38.18 -14.06
C ALA A 25 -35.84 38.46 -13.27
N SER A 26 -35.86 38.17 -11.95
CA SER A 26 -34.67 38.22 -11.12
C SER A 26 -34.19 36.79 -10.91
N ILE A 27 -32.95 36.53 -11.31
CA ILE A 27 -32.27 35.27 -11.03
C ILE A 27 -31.38 35.50 -9.82
N TYR A 28 -31.62 34.76 -8.73
CA TYR A 28 -30.76 34.76 -7.58
C TYR A 28 -29.80 33.60 -7.71
N VAL A 29 -28.50 33.92 -7.71
CA VAL A 29 -27.42 32.91 -7.65
C VAL A 29 -26.86 32.94 -6.23
N GLU A 30 -27.10 31.87 -5.49
CA GLU A 30 -26.53 31.70 -4.17
C GLU A 30 -25.23 30.85 -4.27
N ASN A 31 -24.09 31.45 -3.95
CA ASN A 31 -22.83 30.73 -3.86
C ASN A 31 -22.59 30.32 -2.40
N LYS A 32 -22.80 29.05 -2.09
CA LYS A 32 -22.53 28.51 -0.76
C LYS A 32 -21.09 27.99 -0.69
N LYS A 33 -20.31 28.51 0.24
CA LYS A 33 -18.93 28.01 0.47
C LYS A 33 -19.00 26.57 0.97
N ILE A 34 -18.42 25.63 0.24
CA ILE A 34 -18.28 24.24 0.64
C ILE A 34 -17.20 24.16 1.73
N LYS A 35 -17.51 23.47 2.84
CA LYS A 35 -16.52 23.16 3.89
C LYS A 35 -15.39 22.35 3.26
N GLN A 36 -14.16 22.64 3.67
CA GLN A 36 -12.96 21.96 3.19
C GLN A 36 -12.21 21.35 4.36
N THR A 37 -11.40 20.33 4.07
CA THR A 37 -10.49 19.68 5.02
C THR A 37 -9.07 19.63 4.47
N ASN A 38 -8.11 19.30 5.33
CA ASN A 38 -6.76 18.93 4.93
C ASN A 38 -6.52 17.46 5.27
N LEU A 39 -5.74 16.77 4.44
CA LEU A 39 -5.30 15.41 4.70
C LEU A 39 -3.78 15.36 4.72
N THR A 40 -3.19 14.99 5.85
CA THR A 40 -1.76 14.75 5.98
C THR A 40 -1.46 13.27 5.92
N VAL A 41 -0.70 12.86 4.92
CA VAL A 41 -0.21 11.50 4.74
C VAL A 41 1.22 11.41 5.28
N LYS A 42 1.45 10.43 6.15
CA LYS A 42 2.77 10.13 6.71
C LYS A 42 3.18 8.70 6.39
N LYS A 43 4.47 8.48 6.21
CA LYS A 43 5.05 7.14 6.09
C LYS A 43 5.84 6.79 7.33
N GLN A 44 5.67 5.56 7.80
CA GLN A 44 6.44 4.98 8.90
C GLN A 44 6.96 3.60 8.52
N TRP A 45 8.26 3.41 8.70
CA TRP A 45 8.93 2.13 8.50
C TRP A 45 9.11 1.41 9.84
N LEU A 46 8.83 0.11 9.85
CA LEU A 46 8.94 -0.73 11.04
C LEU A 46 9.80 -1.96 10.73
N LYS A 47 10.63 -2.36 11.68
CA LYS A 47 11.31 -3.65 11.64
C LYS A 47 10.32 -4.80 11.85
N SER A 48 10.76 -6.04 11.63
CA SER A 48 9.92 -7.24 11.83
C SER A 48 9.43 -7.43 13.28
N ASP A 49 10.11 -6.84 14.26
CA ASP A 49 9.70 -6.82 15.66
C ASP A 49 8.67 -5.70 15.97
N GLY A 50 8.40 -4.81 15.00
CA GLY A 50 7.47 -3.67 15.14
C GLY A 50 8.14 -2.39 15.64
N THR A 51 9.43 -2.37 15.91
CA THR A 51 10.14 -1.13 16.28
C THR A 51 10.29 -0.21 15.08
N LYS A 52 10.24 1.10 15.32
CA LYS A 52 10.44 2.11 14.27
C LYS A 52 11.86 2.05 13.72
N THR A 53 11.98 2.26 12.42
CA THR A 53 13.27 2.41 11.76
C THR A 53 13.22 3.60 10.83
N GLU A 54 14.34 4.28 10.64
CA GLU A 54 14.49 5.32 9.65
C GLU A 54 14.93 4.70 8.34
N ARG A 55 14.40 5.24 7.25
CA ARG A 55 14.82 4.88 5.90
C ARG A 55 15.12 6.16 5.13
N THR A 56 16.34 6.27 4.65
CA THR A 56 16.87 7.47 3.97
C THR A 56 16.86 7.32 2.44
N ASP A 57 16.47 6.16 1.94
CA ASP A 57 16.44 5.81 0.52
C ASP A 57 15.08 5.31 0.08
N GLY A 58 14.87 5.23 -1.23
CA GLY A 58 13.68 4.71 -1.87
C GLY A 58 12.47 5.64 -1.80
N SER A 59 11.37 5.12 -2.27
CA SER A 59 10.07 5.81 -2.34
C SER A 59 8.93 4.82 -2.11
N ILE A 60 7.76 5.35 -1.81
CA ILE A 60 6.50 4.63 -1.92
C ILE A 60 5.61 5.33 -2.95
N THR A 61 4.72 4.56 -3.56
CA THR A 61 3.66 5.08 -4.43
C THR A 61 2.31 4.76 -3.80
N TYR A 62 1.40 5.71 -3.83
CA TYR A 62 0.05 5.53 -3.27
C TYR A 62 -0.96 6.38 -4.04
N ASP A 63 -2.22 6.01 -3.90
CA ASP A 63 -3.35 6.77 -4.40
C ASP A 63 -4.09 7.44 -3.24
N VAL A 64 -4.61 8.63 -3.47
CA VAL A 64 -5.58 9.27 -2.59
C VAL A 64 -6.96 8.93 -3.13
N ILE A 65 -7.78 8.32 -2.29
CA ILE A 65 -9.13 7.87 -2.62
C ILE A 65 -10.14 8.79 -1.95
N GLN A 66 -11.11 9.27 -2.72
CA GLN A 66 -12.29 9.95 -2.23
C GLN A 66 -13.44 8.95 -2.15
N VAL A 67 -14.10 8.90 -1.03
CA VAL A 67 -15.35 8.15 -0.85
C VAL A 67 -16.49 9.15 -0.84
N ALA A 68 -17.38 9.05 -1.81
CA ALA A 68 -18.60 9.89 -1.91
C ALA A 68 -19.78 9.09 -1.37
N THR A 69 -20.41 9.57 -0.31
CA THR A 69 -21.58 8.92 0.31
C THR A 69 -22.82 9.79 0.09
N ASN A 70 -23.85 9.21 -0.52
CA ASN A 70 -25.11 9.90 -0.74
C ASN A 70 -25.98 9.92 0.52
N GLN A 71 -27.08 10.64 0.47
CA GLN A 71 -28.03 10.75 1.59
C GLN A 71 -28.72 9.42 1.97
N CYS A 72 -28.69 8.43 1.08
CA CYS A 72 -29.20 7.08 1.34
C CYS A 72 -28.14 6.15 1.97
N GLY A 73 -26.91 6.65 2.25
CA GLY A 73 -25.83 5.87 2.83
C GLY A 73 -25.06 4.99 1.82
N GLN A 74 -25.32 5.14 0.52
CA GLN A 74 -24.54 4.44 -0.51
C GLN A 74 -23.23 5.18 -0.73
N SER A 75 -22.13 4.43 -0.78
CA SER A 75 -20.79 4.96 -0.93
C SER A 75 -20.14 4.51 -2.23
N PHE A 76 -19.41 5.41 -2.87
CA PHE A 76 -18.69 5.20 -4.11
C PHE A 76 -17.24 5.68 -3.95
N GLU A 77 -16.29 4.88 -4.42
CA GLU A 77 -14.86 5.22 -4.36
C GLU A 77 -14.39 5.81 -5.69
N TYR A 78 -13.64 6.88 -5.59
CA TYR A 78 -12.98 7.52 -6.74
C TYR A 78 -11.51 7.75 -6.44
N VAL A 79 -10.64 7.51 -7.43
CA VAL A 79 -9.23 7.89 -7.32
C VAL A 79 -9.14 9.41 -7.48
N TYR A 80 -8.97 10.12 -6.37
CA TYR A 80 -8.86 11.58 -6.35
C TYR A 80 -7.49 12.04 -6.85
N LYS A 81 -6.42 11.33 -6.45
CA LYS A 81 -5.07 11.50 -6.98
C LYS A 81 -4.41 10.14 -7.13
N ALA A 82 -3.87 9.86 -8.30
CA ALA A 82 -3.25 8.59 -8.63
C ALA A 82 -1.72 8.71 -8.64
N GLY A 83 -1.05 7.66 -8.19
CA GLY A 83 0.39 7.51 -8.33
C GLY A 83 1.22 8.58 -7.61
N GLU A 84 0.73 9.11 -6.49
CA GLU A 84 1.49 10.04 -5.65
C GLU A 84 2.72 9.36 -5.07
N VAL A 85 3.86 10.03 -5.13
CA VAL A 85 5.14 9.49 -4.65
C VAL A 85 5.56 10.20 -3.38
N LEU A 86 6.01 9.46 -2.38
CA LEU A 86 6.54 9.97 -1.12
C LEU A 86 7.93 9.40 -0.87
N THR A 87 8.86 10.28 -0.49
CA THR A 87 10.29 9.99 -0.33
C THR A 87 10.83 10.51 1.00
N HIS A 88 12.07 10.15 1.33
CA HIS A 88 12.80 10.75 2.45
C HIS A 88 13.00 12.27 2.27
N ALA A 89 13.20 12.75 1.05
CA ALA A 89 13.34 14.19 0.76
C ALA A 89 12.08 14.99 1.16
N ASP A 90 10.91 14.36 1.15
CA ASP A 90 9.64 14.91 1.63
C ASP A 90 9.48 14.73 3.16
N ASN A 91 10.50 14.29 3.88
CA ASN A 91 10.39 13.86 5.29
C ASN A 91 9.29 12.80 5.50
N TRP A 92 9.06 11.96 4.50
CA TRP A 92 8.01 10.95 4.52
C TRP A 92 6.62 11.50 4.87
N THR A 93 6.34 12.76 4.45
CA THR A 93 5.10 13.47 4.79
C THR A 93 4.62 14.31 3.62
N ARG A 94 3.31 14.28 3.34
CA ARG A 94 2.65 15.15 2.36
C ARG A 94 1.29 15.59 2.86
N THR A 95 0.96 16.87 2.67
CA THR A 95 -0.34 17.42 3.04
C THR A 95 -1.10 17.88 1.80
N TYR A 96 -2.31 17.37 1.65
CA TYR A 96 -3.30 17.81 0.67
C TYR A 96 -4.20 18.83 1.36
N LYS A 97 -4.30 20.03 0.78
CA LYS A 97 -5.08 21.14 1.33
C LYS A 97 -6.37 21.35 0.53
N ASN A 98 -7.36 21.93 1.22
CA ASN A 98 -8.61 22.38 0.63
C ASN A 98 -9.41 21.25 -0.07
N LEU A 99 -9.37 20.05 0.50
CA LEU A 99 -10.20 18.94 0.02
C LEU A 99 -11.67 19.22 0.36
N PRO A 100 -12.61 19.19 -0.61
CA PRO A 100 -14.02 19.40 -0.30
C PRO A 100 -14.57 18.25 0.55
N VAL A 101 -15.36 18.54 1.57
CA VAL A 101 -16.04 17.52 2.39
C VAL A 101 -17.47 17.21 1.92
N SER A 102 -17.94 17.90 0.90
CA SER A 102 -19.21 17.60 0.25
C SER A 102 -19.24 18.17 -1.17
N GLY A 103 -20.16 17.68 -1.98
CA GLY A 103 -20.40 18.14 -3.35
C GLY A 103 -21.77 17.73 -3.84
N TYR A 104 -22.04 18.04 -5.11
CA TYR A 104 -23.29 17.70 -5.76
C TYR A 104 -22.97 17.06 -7.13
N ASP A 105 -23.77 16.07 -7.51
CA ASP A 105 -23.72 15.54 -8.87
C ASP A 105 -24.45 16.45 -9.86
N ALA A 106 -24.47 16.05 -11.14
CA ALA A 106 -25.14 16.80 -12.19
C ALA A 106 -26.68 16.88 -12.02
N CYS A 107 -27.25 16.01 -11.19
CA CYS A 107 -28.66 15.96 -10.86
C CYS A 107 -29.00 16.76 -9.60
N GLY A 108 -28.00 17.37 -8.95
CA GLY A 108 -28.16 18.13 -7.71
C GLY A 108 -28.21 17.29 -6.43
N ASN A 109 -27.94 15.99 -6.51
CA ASN A 109 -27.87 15.14 -5.33
C ASN A 109 -26.62 15.46 -4.53
N LYS A 110 -26.78 15.65 -3.21
CA LYS A 110 -25.67 15.93 -2.31
C LYS A 110 -24.94 14.65 -1.94
N TYR A 111 -23.61 14.74 -1.94
CA TYR A 111 -22.69 13.72 -1.43
C TYR A 111 -21.81 14.32 -0.34
N ASP A 112 -21.57 13.56 0.72
CA ASP A 112 -20.54 13.86 1.70
C ASP A 112 -19.28 13.06 1.35
N PHE A 113 -18.10 13.69 1.50
CA PHE A 113 -16.82 13.12 1.08
C PHE A 113 -15.93 12.84 2.28
N THR A 114 -15.36 11.64 2.29
CA THR A 114 -14.24 11.26 3.13
C THR A 114 -13.05 10.86 2.29
N TYR A 115 -11.86 10.84 2.87
CA TYR A 115 -10.62 10.54 2.15
C TYR A 115 -9.80 9.51 2.89
N TYR A 116 -9.20 8.61 2.14
CA TYR A 116 -8.16 7.70 2.63
C TYR A 116 -7.07 7.52 1.58
N VAL A 117 -5.99 6.80 1.93
CA VAL A 117 -4.88 6.52 1.02
C VAL A 117 -4.67 5.03 0.87
N ARG A 118 -4.32 4.59 -0.33
CA ARG A 118 -4.01 3.20 -0.67
C ARG A 118 -2.62 3.11 -1.25
N GLU A 119 -1.68 2.50 -0.51
CA GLU A 119 -0.32 2.27 -0.97
C GLU A 119 -0.25 1.13 -1.97
N GLN A 120 0.60 1.27 -2.99
CA GLN A 120 1.00 0.15 -3.84
C GLN A 120 1.91 -0.78 -3.03
N ALA A 121 1.73 -2.10 -3.20
CA ALA A 121 2.47 -3.09 -2.42
C ALA A 121 3.99 -2.89 -2.52
N VAL A 122 4.65 -2.84 -1.36
CA VAL A 122 6.11 -2.76 -1.25
C VAL A 122 6.64 -4.15 -0.93
N SER A 123 7.49 -4.69 -1.83
CA SER A 123 8.05 -6.04 -1.67
C SER A 123 8.80 -6.19 -0.33
N GLY A 124 8.54 -7.27 0.40
CA GLY A 124 9.17 -7.58 1.69
C GLY A 124 8.56 -6.84 2.89
N TYR A 125 7.43 -6.16 2.70
CA TYR A 125 6.73 -5.44 3.77
C TYR A 125 5.26 -5.81 3.84
N ASP A 126 4.73 -5.80 5.05
CA ASP A 126 3.30 -5.84 5.35
C ASP A 126 2.82 -4.41 5.61
N THR A 127 1.84 -3.94 4.82
CA THR A 127 1.29 -2.60 4.95
C THR A 127 0.11 -2.57 5.92
N SER A 128 0.04 -1.52 6.73
CA SER A 128 -1.12 -1.16 7.54
C SER A 128 -1.24 0.36 7.62
N TYR A 129 -2.40 0.85 8.04
CA TYR A 129 -2.76 2.26 8.08
C TYR A 129 -3.20 2.64 9.48
N SER A 130 -3.00 3.91 9.87
CA SER A 130 -3.41 4.41 11.19
C SER A 130 -3.74 5.90 11.10
N ASP A 131 -4.81 6.30 11.76
CA ASP A 131 -5.20 7.72 11.94
C ASP A 131 -4.59 8.35 13.21
N GLY A 132 -3.85 7.55 13.99
CA GLY A 132 -3.26 7.96 15.27
C GLY A 132 -3.95 7.34 16.47
N SER A 133 -5.25 7.01 16.39
CA SER A 133 -6.03 6.31 17.41
C SER A 133 -6.18 4.83 17.07
N ASP A 134 -6.54 4.54 15.84
CA ASP A 134 -6.77 3.18 15.34
C ASP A 134 -5.77 2.76 14.28
N SER A 135 -5.73 1.48 13.97
CA SER A 135 -4.95 0.95 12.86
C SER A 135 -5.61 -0.26 12.23
N SER A 136 -5.57 -0.33 10.89
CA SER A 136 -6.13 -1.42 10.09
C SER A 136 -5.22 -1.79 8.92
N LYS A 137 -5.37 -3.01 8.41
CA LYS A 137 -4.79 -3.42 7.12
C LYS A 137 -5.66 -2.96 5.94
N ASN A 138 -6.94 -2.75 6.17
CA ASN A 138 -7.83 -2.17 5.18
C ASN A 138 -7.71 -0.64 5.21
N PRO A 139 -7.24 0.00 4.14
CA PRO A 139 -7.05 1.46 4.11
C PRO A 139 -8.37 2.23 4.25
N ALA A 140 -9.49 1.68 3.79
CA ALA A 140 -10.80 2.33 3.84
C ALA A 140 -11.32 2.56 5.27
N ASP A 141 -10.84 1.77 6.25
CA ASP A 141 -11.19 1.95 7.66
C ASP A 141 -10.63 3.26 8.24
N MET A 142 -9.66 3.88 7.54
CA MET A 142 -9.04 5.16 7.91
C MET A 142 -9.64 6.35 7.16
N ALA A 143 -10.78 6.17 6.48
CA ALA A 143 -11.43 7.25 5.75
C ALA A 143 -11.87 8.38 6.70
N THR A 144 -11.48 9.62 6.40
CA THR A 144 -11.71 10.78 7.26
C THR A 144 -12.15 12.01 6.49
N ASP A 145 -12.97 12.85 7.12
CA ASP A 145 -13.34 14.22 6.74
C ASP A 145 -12.95 15.23 7.82
N ALA A 146 -12.17 14.79 8.82
CA ALA A 146 -11.72 15.63 9.92
C ALA A 146 -10.96 16.86 9.39
N GLU A 147 -11.08 18.01 10.06
CA GLU A 147 -10.58 19.32 9.60
C GLU A 147 -9.08 19.28 9.26
N ASP A 148 -8.28 18.52 10.00
CA ASP A 148 -6.87 18.23 9.75
C ASP A 148 -6.62 16.73 9.90
N GLY A 149 -7.25 15.92 9.04
CA GLY A 149 -7.12 14.47 9.03
C GLY A 149 -5.68 14.03 8.81
N GLN A 150 -5.26 12.99 9.51
CA GLN A 150 -3.94 12.39 9.34
C GLN A 150 -4.06 10.89 9.12
N ILE A 151 -3.33 10.39 8.11
CA ILE A 151 -3.20 8.95 7.88
C ILE A 151 -1.71 8.60 7.80
N THR A 152 -1.30 7.64 8.61
CA THR A 152 0.06 7.08 8.61
C THR A 152 0.05 5.73 7.93
N ILE A 153 0.77 5.60 6.82
CA ILE A 153 1.05 4.33 6.13
C ILE A 153 2.23 3.67 6.86
N LYS A 154 2.02 2.51 7.44
CA LYS A 154 3.04 1.75 8.19
C LYS A 154 3.46 0.54 7.37
N ASN A 155 4.75 0.42 7.04
CA ASN A 155 5.32 -0.77 6.42
C ASN A 155 6.21 -1.51 7.42
N LYS A 156 5.75 -2.68 7.81
CA LYS A 156 6.48 -3.59 8.70
C LYS A 156 7.25 -4.60 7.86
N SER A 157 8.58 -4.68 8.02
CA SER A 157 9.38 -5.65 7.28
C SER A 157 8.96 -7.08 7.67
N GLN A 158 8.81 -7.92 6.67
CA GLN A 158 8.54 -9.34 6.88
C GLN A 158 9.80 -10.01 7.50
N LYS A 159 9.58 -10.98 8.36
CA LYS A 159 10.70 -11.82 8.80
C LYS A 159 11.21 -12.61 7.60
N GLN A 160 12.47 -12.42 7.23
CA GLN A 160 13.12 -13.35 6.33
C GLN A 160 13.24 -14.70 7.04
N TYR A 161 12.64 -15.72 6.44
CA TYR A 161 12.96 -17.09 6.81
C TYR A 161 14.36 -17.37 6.24
N GLU A 162 15.37 -17.31 7.09
CA GLU A 162 16.62 -17.97 6.78
C GLU A 162 16.31 -19.48 6.76
N LEU A 163 16.39 -20.08 5.58
CA LEU A 163 16.38 -21.55 5.49
C LEU A 163 17.51 -22.02 6.41
N PRO A 164 17.27 -22.98 7.31
CA PRO A 164 18.34 -23.57 8.10
C PRO A 164 19.45 -23.96 7.13
N GLU A 165 20.68 -23.51 7.39
CA GLU A 165 21.84 -24.01 6.63
C GLU A 165 21.92 -25.53 6.85
N THR A 166 21.23 -26.29 5.97
CA THR A 166 21.27 -27.75 5.96
C THR A 166 22.67 -28.28 5.55
N GLY A 167 23.57 -27.37 5.21
CA GLY A 167 25.01 -27.62 4.99
C GLY A 167 25.83 -27.40 6.27
N GLY A 168 25.39 -27.90 7.40
CA GLY A 168 26.19 -27.90 8.62
C GLY A 168 27.54 -28.61 8.43
N SER A 169 28.52 -28.30 9.28
CA SER A 169 29.89 -28.84 9.29
C SER A 169 30.00 -30.36 9.13
N GLY A 170 28.90 -31.10 9.34
CA GLY A 170 28.81 -32.53 9.13
C GLY A 170 29.00 -32.97 7.66
N VAL A 171 28.49 -32.23 6.70
CA VAL A 171 28.62 -32.62 5.27
C VAL A 171 30.08 -32.48 4.80
N LYS A 172 30.77 -31.42 5.20
CA LYS A 172 32.20 -31.23 4.90
C LYS A 172 33.05 -32.33 5.53
N MET A 173 32.72 -32.74 6.76
CA MET A 173 33.42 -33.80 7.48
C MET A 173 33.25 -35.17 6.78
N HIS A 174 32.06 -35.47 6.27
CA HIS A 174 31.82 -36.72 5.55
C HIS A 174 32.54 -36.75 4.20
N TYR A 175 32.65 -35.64 3.48
CA TYR A 175 33.44 -35.56 2.26
C TYR A 175 34.94 -35.76 2.53
N VAL A 176 35.49 -35.11 3.58
CA VAL A 176 36.90 -35.27 3.95
C VAL A 176 37.21 -36.72 4.38
N LEU A 177 36.34 -37.35 5.18
CA LEU A 177 36.48 -38.74 5.56
C LEU A 177 36.39 -39.69 4.39
N GLY A 178 35.44 -39.45 3.49
CA GLY A 178 35.27 -40.26 2.27
C GLY A 178 36.50 -40.19 1.36
N VAL A 179 37.06 -39.02 1.07
CA VAL A 179 38.26 -38.84 0.27
C VAL A 179 39.47 -39.49 0.96
N ALA A 180 39.63 -39.34 2.27
CA ALA A 180 40.73 -40.01 3.03
C ALA A 180 40.63 -41.51 2.94
N LEU A 181 39.45 -42.11 3.03
CA LEU A 181 39.23 -43.56 2.93
C LEU A 181 39.61 -44.10 1.49
N VAL A 182 39.23 -43.35 0.44
CA VAL A 182 39.60 -43.70 -0.94
C VAL A 182 41.09 -43.66 -1.14
N LEU A 183 41.77 -42.65 -0.64
CA LEU A 183 43.25 -42.52 -0.75
C LEU A 183 43.99 -43.66 -0.01
N LEU A 184 43.52 -44.04 1.20
CA LEU A 184 44.13 -45.16 1.95
C LEU A 184 43.91 -46.48 1.26
N THR A 185 42.75 -46.77 0.67
CA THR A 185 42.49 -48.01 -0.04
C THR A 185 43.30 -48.13 -1.36
N THR A 186 43.33 -47.07 -2.15
CA THR A 186 44.10 -47.04 -3.37
C THR A 186 45.61 -47.10 -3.11
N GLY A 187 46.11 -46.38 -2.09
CA GLY A 187 47.49 -46.47 -1.63
C GLY A 187 47.89 -47.88 -1.22
N SER A 188 47.03 -48.59 -0.48
CA SER A 188 47.27 -49.96 -0.03
C SER A 188 47.33 -50.95 -1.22
N ILE A 189 46.48 -50.76 -2.21
CA ILE A 189 46.49 -51.60 -3.45
C ILE A 189 47.78 -51.39 -4.26
N ILE A 190 48.21 -50.16 -4.41
CA ILE A 190 49.46 -49.83 -5.13
C ILE A 190 50.65 -50.41 -4.40
N LEU A 191 50.74 -50.27 -3.08
CA LEU A 191 51.85 -50.81 -2.28
C LEU A 191 51.88 -52.34 -2.39
N LYS A 192 50.74 -53.02 -2.40
CA LYS A 192 50.65 -54.44 -2.54
C LYS A 192 51.14 -54.93 -3.93
N ALA A 193 50.65 -54.22 -4.98
CA ALA A 193 51.11 -54.50 -6.34
C ALA A 193 52.61 -54.28 -6.55
N TYR A 194 53.16 -53.19 -5.96
CA TYR A 194 54.63 -52.93 -6.00
C TYR A 194 55.46 -53.99 -5.30
N LYS A 195 55.01 -54.44 -4.12
CA LYS A 195 55.69 -55.55 -3.42
C LYS A 195 55.65 -56.86 -4.19
N THR A 196 54.53 -57.17 -4.83
CA THR A 196 54.39 -58.41 -5.65
C THR A 196 55.30 -58.31 -6.90
N TYR A 197 55.44 -57.13 -7.50
CA TYR A 197 56.32 -56.93 -8.65
C TYR A 197 57.78 -57.10 -8.27
N GLN A 198 58.25 -56.59 -7.12
CA GLN A 198 59.61 -56.81 -6.63
C GLN A 198 59.90 -58.27 -6.26
N ALA A 199 58.94 -58.97 -5.68
CA ALA A 199 59.13 -60.38 -5.30
C ALA A 199 59.16 -61.37 -6.49
N GLY A 200 58.66 -60.95 -7.68
CA GLY A 200 58.67 -61.78 -8.90
C GLY A 200 59.86 -61.55 -9.84
N GLY A 201 60.77 -60.63 -9.49
CA GLY A 201 61.94 -60.25 -10.31
C GLY A 201 63.22 -61.01 -9.98
N ASP A 202 63.21 -61.93 -8.97
CA ASP A 202 64.39 -62.73 -8.55
C ASP A 202 64.22 -64.22 -8.94
N SER A 203 63.85 -64.49 -10.17
CA SER A 203 63.84 -65.85 -10.74
C SER A 203 64.47 -65.94 -12.08
#